data_3b7521a245a959787dc22592e09e1cb4
#
_entry.id   3b7521a245a959787dc22592e09e1cb4
#
_cell.length_a   1.000
_cell.length_b   1.000
_cell.length_c   1.000
_cell.angle_alpha   90.00
_cell.angle_beta   90.00
_cell.angle_gamma   90.00
#
_symmetry.space_group_name_H-M   'P 1'
#
loop_
_entity.id
_entity.type
_entity.pdbx_description
1 polymer ?
#
loop_
_entity_poly.entity_id
_entity_poly.type
_entity_poly.pdbx_seq_one_letter_code
_entity_poly.pdbx_strand_id
1 'polypeptide(L)' 'MDFSKVPIGFGMALAMNPPALNAYSAMTEEQKQQILNKAHNARSEKEMHDIVNSMSAISQS' A
#
# COMPACT_ATOMS: atom_id res chain seq x y z
N MET A 1 -4.37 -7.43 10.40
CA MET A 1 -4.78 -6.60 9.23
C MET A 1 -6.10 -7.13 8.69
N ASP A 2 -7.04 -6.24 8.46
CA ASP A 2 -8.35 -6.64 7.92
C ASP A 2 -8.32 -6.52 6.40
N PHE A 3 -8.09 -7.64 5.73
CA PHE A 3 -7.99 -7.66 4.27
C PHE A 3 -9.31 -7.41 3.55
N SER A 4 -10.44 -7.45 4.26
CA SER A 4 -11.73 -7.18 3.63
C SER A 4 -11.85 -5.72 3.17
N LYS A 5 -11.08 -4.82 3.78
CA LYS A 5 -11.07 -3.39 3.45
C LYS A 5 -9.93 -3.01 2.51
N VAL A 6 -9.08 -3.94 2.14
CA VAL A 6 -7.91 -3.71 1.30
C VAL A 6 -8.20 -4.21 -0.11
N PRO A 7 -8.00 -3.37 -1.15
CA PRO A 7 -8.16 -3.85 -2.53
C PRO A 7 -7.24 -5.04 -2.79
N ILE A 8 -7.74 -6.04 -3.51
CA ILE A 8 -6.99 -7.26 -3.78
C ILE A 8 -5.65 -6.95 -4.46
N GLY A 9 -5.67 -6.06 -5.47
CA GLY A 9 -4.44 -5.68 -6.16
C GLY A 9 -3.42 -5.03 -5.26
N PHE A 10 -3.88 -4.21 -4.32
CA PHE A 10 -3.00 -3.55 -3.36
C PHE A 10 -2.37 -4.58 -2.41
N GLY A 11 -3.19 -5.48 -1.88
CA GLY A 11 -2.71 -6.53 -0.99
C GLY A 11 -1.67 -7.43 -1.66
N MET A 12 -1.91 -7.80 -2.91
CA MET A 12 -0.96 -8.62 -3.67
C MET A 12 0.33 -7.87 -3.93
N ALA A 13 0.25 -6.58 -4.27
CA ALA A 13 1.45 -5.78 -4.50
C ALA A 13 2.28 -5.64 -3.23
N LEU A 14 1.64 -5.48 -2.07
CA LEU A 14 2.33 -5.44 -0.79
C LEU A 14 3.04 -6.77 -0.51
N ALA A 15 2.36 -7.88 -0.78
CA ALA A 15 2.93 -9.20 -0.54
C ALA A 15 4.18 -9.44 -1.38
N MET A 16 4.24 -8.83 -2.57
CA MET A 16 5.38 -8.94 -3.47
C MET A 16 6.47 -7.91 -3.22
N ASN A 17 6.27 -7.03 -2.25
CA ASN A 17 7.22 -5.95 -1.96
C ASN A 17 7.38 -5.82 -0.44
N PRO A 18 8.26 -6.66 0.16
CA PRO A 18 8.43 -6.66 1.61
C PRO A 18 8.76 -5.31 2.24
N PRO A 19 9.62 -4.45 1.65
CA PRO A 19 9.84 -3.12 2.22
C PRO A 19 8.56 -2.27 2.30
N ALA A 20 7.71 -2.35 1.28
CA ALA A 20 6.45 -1.61 1.29
C ALA A 20 5.48 -2.19 2.34
N LEU A 21 5.44 -3.50 2.46
CA LEU A 21 4.60 -4.14 3.48
C LEU A 21 5.04 -3.73 4.88
N ASN A 22 6.34 -3.71 5.14
CA ASN A 22 6.88 -3.28 6.42
C ASN A 22 6.53 -1.81 6.70
N ALA A 23 6.66 -0.95 5.70
CA ALA A 23 6.31 0.46 5.84
C ALA A 23 4.84 0.63 6.17
N TYR A 24 3.98 -0.10 5.47
CA TYR A 24 2.54 -0.05 5.72
C TYR A 24 2.20 -0.50 7.13
N SER A 25 2.81 -1.60 7.57
CA SER A 25 2.56 -2.15 8.90
C SER A 25 2.97 -1.19 10.02
N ALA A 26 3.96 -0.35 9.77
CA ALA A 26 4.45 0.63 10.75
C ALA A 26 3.63 1.92 10.77
N MET A 27 2.73 2.10 9.81
CA MET A 27 1.93 3.32 9.72
C MET A 27 0.85 3.37 10.80
N THR A 28 0.46 4.60 11.18
CA THR A 28 -0.70 4.81 12.03
C THR A 28 -1.98 4.43 11.28
N GLU A 29 -3.08 4.25 12.00
CA GLU A 29 -4.37 3.96 11.37
C GLU A 29 -4.79 5.06 10.39
N GLU A 30 -4.52 6.31 10.74
CA GLU A 30 -4.83 7.44 9.86
C GLU A 30 -4.02 7.37 8.57
N GLN A 31 -2.73 7.08 8.68
CA GLN A 31 -1.87 6.96 7.50
C GLN A 31 -2.30 5.79 6.62
N LYS A 32 -2.63 4.65 7.23
CA LYS A 32 -3.13 3.49 6.51
C LYS A 32 -4.39 3.84 5.74
N GLN A 33 -5.30 4.58 6.38
CA GLN A 33 -6.56 4.97 5.74
C GLN A 33 -6.31 5.85 4.53
N GLN A 34 -5.35 6.77 4.61
CA GLN A 34 -4.99 7.63 3.48
C GLN A 34 -4.45 6.79 2.31
N ILE A 35 -3.59 5.83 2.61
CA ILE A 35 -3.03 4.95 1.58
C ILE A 35 -4.14 4.08 0.96
N LEU A 36 -5.04 3.55 1.78
CA LEU A 36 -6.16 2.75 1.28
C LEU A 36 -7.07 3.57 0.38
N ASN A 37 -7.31 4.83 0.71
CA ASN A 37 -8.10 5.70 -0.14
C ASN A 37 -7.44 5.90 -1.51
N LYS A 38 -6.13 6.08 -1.53
CA LYS A 38 -5.38 6.18 -2.80
C LYS A 38 -5.50 4.87 -3.59
N ALA A 39 -5.37 3.75 -2.92
CA ALA A 39 -5.47 2.44 -3.57
C ALA A 39 -6.86 2.21 -4.16
N HIS A 40 -7.92 2.62 -3.46
CA HIS A 40 -9.28 2.50 -3.97
C HIS A 40 -9.51 3.36 -5.21
N ASN A 41 -8.79 4.48 -5.33
CA ASN A 41 -8.92 5.38 -6.46
C ASN A 41 -7.96 5.04 -7.60
N ALA A 42 -7.07 4.08 -7.43
CA ALA A 42 -6.16 3.65 -8.48
C ALA A 42 -6.96 3.01 -9.62
N ARG A 43 -6.66 3.43 -10.86
CA ARG A 43 -7.41 3.00 -12.03
C ARG A 43 -6.72 1.91 -12.83
N SER A 44 -5.48 1.56 -12.46
CA SER A 44 -4.70 0.58 -13.20
C SER A 44 -3.70 -0.07 -12.26
N GLU A 45 -3.14 -1.21 -12.69
CA GLU A 45 -2.08 -1.87 -11.95
C GLU A 45 -0.87 -0.96 -11.80
N LYS A 46 -0.57 -0.16 -12.83
CA LYS A 46 0.57 0.77 -12.76
C LYS A 46 0.39 1.77 -11.63
N GLU A 47 -0.80 2.36 -11.52
CA GLU A 47 -1.07 3.30 -10.43
C GLU A 47 -0.95 2.63 -9.07
N MET A 48 -1.43 1.39 -8.96
CA MET A 48 -1.33 0.62 -7.74
C MET A 48 0.13 0.37 -7.37
N HIS A 49 0.94 -0.03 -8.34
CA HIS A 49 2.37 -0.26 -8.13
C HIS A 49 3.10 1.03 -7.75
N ASP A 50 2.70 2.16 -8.35
CA ASP A 50 3.29 3.46 -8.01
C ASP A 50 3.04 3.81 -6.55
N ILE A 51 1.84 3.53 -6.03
CA ILE A 51 1.51 3.77 -4.63
C ILE A 51 2.41 2.90 -3.73
N VAL A 52 2.51 1.62 -4.06
CA VAL A 52 3.31 0.68 -3.28
C VAL A 52 4.80 1.07 -3.34
N ASN A 53 5.29 1.44 -4.51
CA ASN A 53 6.68 1.84 -4.67
C ASN A 53 7.01 3.10 -3.88
N SER A 54 6.09 4.05 -3.79
CA SER A 54 6.35 5.27 -3.01
C SER A 54 6.47 4.95 -1.52
N MET A 55 5.72 3.98 -1.01
CA MET A 55 5.87 3.54 0.37
C MET A 55 7.22 2.87 0.60
N SER A 56 7.65 2.04 -0.34
CA SER A 56 8.95 1.38 -0.29
C SER A 56 10.09 2.39 -0.24
N ALA A 57 10.01 3.44 -1.06
CA ALA A 57 11.01 4.49 -1.07
C ALA A 57 11.08 5.24 0.27
N ILE A 58 9.94 5.49 0.89
CA ILE A 58 9.88 6.15 2.19
C ILE A 58 10.57 5.30 3.25
N SER A 59 10.35 3.99 3.23
CA SER A 59 10.91 3.11 4.25
C SER A 59 12.42 2.94 4.14
N GLN A 60 13.02 3.30 3.01
CA GLN A 60 14.45 3.18 2.79
C GLN A 60 15.23 4.46 3.11
N SER A 61 14.55 5.54 3.41
CA SER A 61 15.20 6.82 3.68
C SER A 61 15.46 7.09 5.17
#